data_c8ff1dca52ebedd16f7e4b5e39106b4d
#
_entry.id   c8ff1dca52ebedd16f7e4b5e39106b4d
#
_cell.length_a   1.000
_cell.length_b   1.000
_cell.length_c   1.000
_cell.angle_alpha   90.00
_cell.angle_beta   90.00
_cell.angle_gamma   90.00
#
_symmetry.space_group_name_H-M   'P 1'
#
loop_
_entity.id
_entity.type
_entity.pdbx_description
1 polymer ?
#
loop_
_entity_poly.entity_id
_entity_poly.type
_entity_poly.pdbx_seq_one_letter_code
_entity_poly.pdbx_strand_id
1 'polypeptide(L)'
;MEYLGYEAIIANGTSIYSSGTTGEPKLIHQTPEKLKAADEVAIDSQKLTTKSKVYTVCKMNHAGGLLAQTLPAFRLGAEIHIEQFNPYRWVKEINKYTHSHLIPAQAKAVMKTKGWRTLDLTNIWITCGSDKVDWYIINAFVKKGATFMANWGMTEIGPCAINTVFDSVDKIEEYRSKII
;
A
#
# COMPACT_ATOMS: atom_id res chain seq x y z
N MET A 1 -3.39 16.11 10.15
CA MET A 1 -2.84 16.94 9.03
C MET A 1 -3.90 16.89 7.96
N GLU A 2 -4.67 17.98 7.84
CA GLU A 2 -5.67 18.10 6.77
C GLU A 2 -4.90 18.24 5.45
N TYR A 3 -5.03 17.28 4.58
CA TYR A 3 -4.60 17.42 3.19
C TYR A 3 -5.69 18.17 2.44
N LEU A 4 -5.71 19.50 2.64
CA LEU A 4 -6.44 20.40 1.79
C LEU A 4 -5.88 20.27 0.38
N GLY A 5 -6.53 19.50 -0.49
CA GLY A 5 -6.08 19.44 -1.87
C GLY A 5 -6.35 18.16 -2.66
N TYR A 6 -6.99 17.12 -2.09
CA TYR A 6 -7.31 15.91 -2.88
C TYR A 6 -8.26 16.21 -4.03
N GLU A 7 -9.27 17.05 -3.82
CA GLU A 7 -10.15 17.52 -4.88
C GLU A 7 -9.37 18.25 -5.97
N ALA A 8 -8.44 19.11 -5.58
CA ALA A 8 -7.58 19.82 -6.52
C ALA A 8 -6.64 18.86 -7.27
N ILE A 9 -6.08 17.85 -6.59
CA ILE A 9 -5.27 16.80 -7.22
C ILE A 9 -6.10 16.02 -8.24
N ILE A 10 -7.32 15.64 -7.88
CA ILE A 10 -8.23 14.90 -8.76
C ILE A 10 -8.61 15.75 -9.99
N ALA A 11 -8.85 17.03 -9.81
CA ALA A 11 -9.30 17.94 -10.87
C ALA A 11 -8.17 18.37 -11.80
N ASN A 12 -6.97 18.61 -11.26
CA ASN A 12 -5.88 19.29 -11.99
C ASN A 12 -4.65 18.38 -12.22
N GLY A 13 -4.64 17.18 -11.65
CA GLY A 13 -3.44 16.36 -11.61
C GLY A 13 -2.46 16.80 -10.51
N THR A 14 -1.32 16.13 -10.47
CA THR A 14 -0.24 16.42 -9.51
C THR A 14 1.11 16.00 -10.06
N SER A 15 2.18 16.45 -9.42
CA SER A 15 3.53 15.98 -9.74
C SER A 15 4.12 15.23 -8.55
N ILE A 16 4.68 14.05 -8.81
CA ILE A 16 5.24 13.15 -7.82
C ILE A 16 6.70 12.86 -8.16
N TYR A 17 7.57 12.87 -7.15
CA TYR A 17 8.95 12.47 -7.34
C TYR A 17 9.07 10.95 -7.44
N SER A 18 9.70 10.46 -8.51
CA SER A 18 10.17 9.08 -8.59
C SER A 18 11.53 8.95 -7.87
N SER A 19 11.82 7.78 -7.32
CA SER A 19 13.12 7.51 -6.67
C SER A 19 14.32 7.46 -7.63
N GLY A 20 14.07 7.47 -8.96
CA GLY A 20 15.08 7.44 -10.01
C GLY A 20 16.08 6.29 -9.88
N THR A 21 16.09 5.35 -10.82
CA THR A 21 17.10 4.26 -10.87
C THR A 21 18.51 4.79 -11.15
N THR A 22 18.64 6.04 -11.59
CA THR A 22 19.90 6.72 -11.94
C THR A 22 20.43 7.67 -10.86
N GLY A 23 19.78 7.70 -9.68
CA GLY A 23 20.22 8.49 -8.53
C GLY A 23 19.57 9.88 -8.39
N GLU A 24 19.12 10.51 -9.48
CA GLU A 24 18.43 11.81 -9.42
C GLU A 24 16.90 11.60 -9.42
N PRO A 25 16.18 12.18 -8.44
CA PRO A 25 14.72 12.13 -8.43
C PRO A 25 14.14 12.81 -9.66
N LYS A 26 13.26 12.12 -10.38
CA LYS A 26 12.53 12.70 -11.52
C LYS A 26 11.16 13.16 -11.07
N LEU A 27 10.76 14.35 -11.47
CA LEU A 27 9.40 14.85 -11.28
C LEU A 27 8.51 14.30 -12.39
N ILE A 28 7.55 13.45 -12.01
CA ILE A 28 6.60 12.84 -12.93
C ILE A 28 5.25 13.51 -12.77
N HIS A 29 4.75 14.09 -13.86
CA HIS A 29 3.43 14.70 -13.89
C HIS A 29 2.34 13.63 -14.13
N GLN A 30 1.38 13.60 -13.22
CA GLN A 30 0.19 12.76 -13.28
C GLN A 30 -1.02 13.61 -13.66
N THR A 31 -1.54 13.40 -14.87
CA THR A 31 -2.77 14.09 -15.30
C THR A 31 -4.00 13.51 -14.58
N PRO A 32 -5.13 14.23 -14.55
CA PRO A 32 -6.38 13.71 -13.98
C PRO A 32 -6.79 12.33 -14.52
N GLU A 33 -6.61 12.11 -15.83
CA GLU A 33 -6.94 10.85 -16.50
C GLU A 33 -6.04 9.70 -16.01
N LYS A 34 -4.72 9.94 -15.89
CA LYS A 34 -3.77 8.96 -15.36
C LYS A 34 -4.08 8.63 -13.91
N LEU A 35 -4.37 9.65 -13.09
CA LEU A 35 -4.76 9.45 -11.70
C LEU A 35 -6.03 8.61 -11.60
N LYS A 36 -7.04 8.90 -12.42
CA LYS A 36 -8.29 8.13 -12.45
C LYS A 36 -8.02 6.66 -12.78
N ALA A 37 -7.26 6.40 -13.85
CA ALA A 37 -6.93 5.03 -14.24
C ALA A 37 -6.13 4.28 -13.15
N ALA A 38 -5.15 4.94 -12.54
CA ALA A 38 -4.37 4.36 -11.44
C ALA A 38 -5.23 4.07 -10.20
N ASP A 39 -6.17 4.96 -9.86
CA ASP A 39 -7.10 4.80 -8.76
C ASP A 39 -8.06 3.63 -8.99
N GLU A 40 -8.63 3.49 -10.21
CA GLU A 40 -9.51 2.38 -10.58
C GLU A 40 -8.80 1.02 -10.42
N VAL A 41 -7.57 0.91 -10.91
CA VAL A 41 -6.75 -0.30 -10.73
C VAL A 41 -6.46 -0.56 -9.24
N ALA A 42 -6.12 0.46 -8.47
CA ALA A 42 -5.83 0.33 -7.05
C ALA A 42 -7.07 -0.06 -6.24
N ILE A 43 -8.24 0.49 -6.58
CA ILE A 43 -9.53 0.15 -5.96
C ILE A 43 -9.88 -1.31 -6.22
N ASP A 44 -9.84 -1.74 -7.46
CA ASP A 44 -10.23 -3.12 -7.81
C ASP A 44 -9.25 -4.15 -7.25
N SER A 45 -7.95 -3.92 -7.42
CA SER A 45 -6.92 -4.87 -6.97
C SER A 45 -6.90 -5.08 -5.45
N GLN A 46 -7.24 -4.06 -4.67
CA GLN A 46 -7.26 -4.10 -3.21
C GLN A 46 -8.66 -4.28 -2.61
N LYS A 47 -9.69 -4.39 -3.46
CA LYS A 47 -11.08 -4.52 -3.02
C LYS A 47 -11.52 -3.38 -2.09
N LEU A 48 -11.04 -2.16 -2.36
CA LEU A 48 -11.44 -0.96 -1.62
C LEU A 48 -12.92 -0.67 -1.84
N THR A 49 -13.59 -0.25 -0.79
CA THR A 49 -15.01 0.15 -0.79
C THR A 49 -15.21 1.42 0.05
N THR A 50 -16.41 2.01 0.01
CA THR A 50 -16.78 3.12 0.89
C THR A 50 -16.73 2.78 2.39
N LYS A 51 -16.70 1.48 2.75
CA LYS A 51 -16.59 1.01 4.14
C LYS A 51 -15.15 0.74 4.56
N SER A 52 -14.20 0.87 3.65
CA SER A 52 -12.79 0.67 3.96
C SER A 52 -12.28 1.76 4.91
N LYS A 53 -11.36 1.36 5.79
CA LYS A 53 -10.63 2.25 6.69
C LYS A 53 -9.15 2.11 6.38
N VAL A 54 -8.59 3.13 5.76
CA VAL A 54 -7.21 3.10 5.25
C VAL A 54 -6.25 3.77 6.22
N TYR A 55 -5.20 3.05 6.59
CA TYR A 55 -4.13 3.53 7.45
C TYR A 55 -2.87 3.81 6.63
N THR A 56 -2.67 5.06 6.26
CA THR A 56 -1.53 5.52 5.46
C THR A 56 -0.37 5.92 6.35
N VAL A 57 0.75 5.23 6.20
CA VAL A 57 2.00 5.50 6.92
C VAL A 57 3.20 5.71 5.96
N CYS A 58 2.97 5.58 4.67
CA CYS A 58 3.95 5.91 3.63
C CYS A 58 3.95 7.43 3.35
N LYS A 59 5.08 7.93 2.86
CA LYS A 59 5.22 9.35 2.53
C LYS A 59 4.27 9.75 1.40
N MET A 60 3.49 10.82 1.61
CA MET A 60 2.48 11.30 0.67
C MET A 60 3.05 11.96 -0.60
N ASN A 61 4.31 12.34 -0.60
CA ASN A 61 4.99 12.87 -1.78
C ASN A 61 5.56 11.78 -2.71
N HIS A 62 5.26 10.51 -2.44
CA HIS A 62 5.61 9.35 -3.26
C HIS A 62 4.36 8.60 -3.73
N ALA A 63 4.47 7.91 -4.87
CA ALA A 63 3.37 7.13 -5.43
C ALA A 63 2.80 6.10 -4.43
N GLY A 64 3.64 5.43 -3.63
CA GLY A 64 3.21 4.48 -2.62
C GLY A 64 2.34 5.07 -1.52
N GLY A 65 2.57 6.31 -1.09
CA GLY A 65 1.74 6.98 -0.08
C GLY A 65 0.46 7.57 -0.65
N LEU A 66 0.57 8.27 -1.78
CA LEU A 66 -0.57 8.98 -2.37
C LEU A 66 -1.44 8.05 -3.22
N LEU A 67 -0.86 7.31 -4.17
CA LEU A 67 -1.59 6.61 -5.22
C LEU A 67 -1.92 5.15 -4.89
N ALA A 68 -1.23 4.51 -3.92
CA ALA A 68 -1.49 3.11 -3.63
C ALA A 68 -2.83 2.89 -2.92
N GLN A 69 -3.17 3.71 -1.94
CA GLN A 69 -4.41 3.56 -1.17
C GLN A 69 -5.08 4.89 -0.84
N THR A 70 -4.34 5.99 -0.63
CA THR A 70 -4.90 7.22 -0.08
C THR A 70 -5.82 7.93 -1.04
N LEU A 71 -5.37 8.26 -2.25
CA LEU A 71 -6.21 8.92 -3.26
C LEU A 71 -7.35 8.01 -3.76
N PRO A 72 -7.12 6.70 -4.01
CA PRO A 72 -8.20 5.75 -4.31
C PRO A 72 -9.28 5.71 -3.21
N ALA A 73 -8.89 5.66 -1.94
CA ALA A 73 -9.83 5.66 -0.82
C ALA A 73 -10.60 6.98 -0.71
N PHE A 74 -9.91 8.12 -0.91
CA PHE A 74 -10.57 9.44 -0.94
C PHE A 74 -11.62 9.52 -2.04
N ARG A 75 -11.29 9.05 -3.25
CA ARG A 75 -12.23 9.03 -4.39
C ARG A 75 -13.48 8.20 -4.11
N LEU A 76 -13.38 7.16 -3.29
CA LEU A 76 -14.51 6.35 -2.84
C LEU A 76 -15.29 6.97 -1.67
N GLY A 77 -14.78 7.99 -0.99
CA GLY A 77 -15.33 8.49 0.26
C GLY A 77 -15.10 7.57 1.45
N ALA A 78 -14.04 6.74 1.41
CA ALA A 78 -13.65 5.86 2.50
C ALA A 78 -12.94 6.64 3.62
N GLU A 79 -12.88 6.04 4.83
CA GLU A 79 -12.16 6.62 5.96
C GLU A 79 -10.65 6.53 5.74
N ILE A 80 -9.94 7.63 5.95
CA ILE A 80 -8.48 7.71 5.79
C ILE A 80 -7.85 8.28 7.04
N HIS A 81 -6.86 7.58 7.58
CA HIS A 81 -5.98 8.09 8.62
C HIS A 81 -4.54 8.12 8.14
N ILE A 82 -3.91 9.27 8.23
CA ILE A 82 -2.53 9.49 7.76
C ILE A 82 -1.66 9.91 8.92
N GLU A 83 -0.55 9.20 9.12
CA GLU A 83 0.46 9.60 10.09
C GLU A 83 1.86 9.19 9.65
N GLN A 84 2.85 9.74 10.35
CA GLN A 84 4.24 9.32 10.14
C GLN A 84 4.44 7.89 10.62
N PHE A 85 5.15 7.08 9.84
CA PHE A 85 5.44 5.70 10.19
C PHE A 85 6.18 5.57 11.51
N ASN A 86 5.60 4.79 12.41
CA ASN A 86 6.23 4.30 13.63
C ASN A 86 5.83 2.83 13.81
N PRO A 87 6.77 1.86 13.83
CA PRO A 87 6.44 0.43 13.82
C PRO A 87 5.70 -0.02 15.08
N TYR A 88 5.99 0.56 16.24
CA TYR A 88 5.31 0.23 17.50
C TYR A 88 3.87 0.75 17.52
N ARG A 89 3.67 1.95 16.99
CA ARG A 89 2.35 2.55 16.87
C ARG A 89 1.52 1.82 15.82
N TRP A 90 2.12 1.48 14.68
CA TRP A 90 1.42 0.74 13.63
C TRP A 90 0.85 -0.58 14.17
N VAL A 91 1.65 -1.38 14.89
CA VAL A 91 1.20 -2.65 15.50
C VAL A 91 0.05 -2.44 16.49
N LYS A 92 0.05 -1.33 17.24
CA LYS A 92 -0.98 -1.02 18.22
C LYS A 92 -2.30 -0.58 17.57
N GLU A 93 -2.21 0.10 16.43
CA GLU A 93 -3.35 0.80 15.83
C GLU A 93 -3.97 0.02 14.64
N ILE A 94 -3.23 -0.84 13.96
CA ILE A 94 -3.65 -1.44 12.68
C ILE A 94 -5.00 -2.16 12.75
N ASN A 95 -5.34 -2.79 13.86
CA ASN A 95 -6.62 -3.48 14.02
C ASN A 95 -7.86 -2.57 14.04
N LYS A 96 -7.69 -1.24 14.03
CA LYS A 96 -8.77 -0.27 13.85
C LYS A 96 -9.10 -0.03 12.36
N TYR A 97 -8.28 -0.53 11.47
CA TYR A 97 -8.32 -0.28 10.03
C TYR A 97 -8.49 -1.58 9.25
N THR A 98 -8.83 -1.45 7.99
CA THR A 98 -9.00 -2.57 7.07
C THR A 98 -7.86 -2.70 6.07
N HIS A 99 -7.16 -1.60 5.78
CA HIS A 99 -6.11 -1.54 4.76
C HIS A 99 -4.92 -0.73 5.24
N SER A 100 -3.71 -1.19 4.92
CA SER A 100 -2.49 -0.41 5.07
C SER A 100 -1.47 -0.76 3.98
N HIS A 101 -0.76 0.25 3.49
CA HIS A 101 0.36 0.08 2.57
C HIS A 101 1.68 0.24 3.33
N LEU A 102 2.58 -0.72 3.15
CA LEU A 102 3.93 -0.72 3.71
C LEU A 102 4.96 -0.88 2.60
N ILE A 103 6.13 -0.26 2.76
CA ILE A 103 7.30 -0.68 1.99
C ILE A 103 7.99 -1.84 2.73
N PRO A 104 8.80 -2.69 2.05
CA PRO A 104 9.46 -3.84 2.68
C PRO A 104 10.28 -3.50 3.93
N ALA A 105 10.95 -2.34 3.95
CA ALA A 105 11.68 -1.86 5.13
C ALA A 105 10.75 -1.60 6.34
N GLN A 106 9.57 -1.02 6.11
CA GLN A 106 8.57 -0.79 7.15
C GLN A 106 7.98 -2.13 7.65
N ALA A 107 7.66 -3.05 6.74
CA ALA A 107 7.20 -4.39 7.10
C ALA A 107 8.22 -5.13 7.99
N LYS A 108 9.52 -5.09 7.63
CA LYS A 108 10.61 -5.63 8.45
C LYS A 108 10.70 -4.98 9.82
N ALA A 109 10.51 -3.66 9.91
CA ALA A 109 10.53 -2.93 11.18
C ALA A 109 9.35 -3.33 12.09
N VAL A 110 8.15 -3.46 11.53
CA VAL A 110 6.94 -3.94 12.25
C VAL A 110 7.17 -5.33 12.82
N MET A 111 7.71 -6.27 12.04
CA MET A 111 7.99 -7.66 12.44
C MET A 111 9.00 -7.76 13.60
N LYS A 112 9.87 -6.76 13.82
CA LYS A 112 10.83 -6.71 14.93
C LYS A 112 10.23 -6.22 16.24
N THR A 113 9.03 -5.69 16.24
CA THR A 113 8.38 -5.17 17.47
C THR A 113 7.93 -6.32 18.39
N LYS A 114 7.88 -6.05 19.70
CA LYS A 114 7.34 -7.05 20.64
C LYS A 114 5.86 -7.37 20.37
N GLY A 115 5.08 -6.36 20.00
CA GLY A 115 3.65 -6.52 19.71
C GLY A 115 3.35 -7.38 18.49
N TRP A 116 4.30 -7.53 17.56
CA TRP A 116 4.16 -8.42 16.41
C TRP A 116 3.84 -9.86 16.81
N ARG A 117 4.39 -10.35 17.94
CA ARG A 117 4.20 -11.75 18.37
C ARG A 117 2.73 -12.13 18.57
N THR A 118 1.95 -11.21 19.13
CA THR A 118 0.53 -11.41 19.46
C THR A 118 -0.43 -10.74 18.49
N LEU A 119 0.11 -10.06 17.45
CA LEU A 119 -0.70 -9.36 16.48
C LEU A 119 -1.52 -10.35 15.65
N ASP A 120 -2.81 -10.08 15.53
CA ASP A 120 -3.74 -10.74 14.61
C ASP A 120 -4.08 -9.75 13.49
N LEU A 121 -3.93 -10.17 12.24
CA LEU A 121 -4.22 -9.36 11.05
C LEU A 121 -5.40 -9.93 10.25
N THR A 122 -6.22 -10.75 10.87
CA THR A 122 -7.44 -11.29 10.24
C THR A 122 -8.34 -10.15 9.74
N ASN A 123 -8.80 -10.27 8.50
CA ASN A 123 -9.59 -9.25 7.79
C ASN A 123 -8.84 -7.92 7.49
N ILE A 124 -7.51 -7.92 7.57
CA ILE A 124 -6.71 -6.75 7.22
C ILE A 124 -5.98 -7.00 5.90
N TRP A 125 -6.11 -6.05 4.98
CA TRP A 125 -5.44 -6.04 3.70
C TRP A 125 -4.12 -5.26 3.80
N ILE A 126 -3.02 -5.94 3.56
CA ILE A 126 -1.69 -5.34 3.54
C ILE A 126 -1.17 -5.30 2.11
N THR A 127 -0.96 -4.12 1.58
CA THR A 127 -0.27 -3.91 0.30
C THR A 127 1.20 -3.63 0.59
N CYS A 128 2.10 -4.25 -0.15
CA CYS A 128 3.54 -4.06 0.04
C CYS A 128 4.29 -4.03 -1.29
N GLY A 129 5.05 -2.96 -1.52
CA GLY A 129 5.81 -2.75 -2.74
C GLY A 129 6.82 -1.62 -2.63
N SER A 130 7.16 -0.99 -3.75
CA SER A 130 8.21 0.02 -3.92
C SER A 130 9.64 -0.52 -3.85
N ASP A 131 9.82 -1.77 -3.48
CA ASP A 131 11.08 -2.50 -3.47
C ASP A 131 10.78 -4.01 -3.50
N LYS A 132 11.80 -4.84 -3.67
CA LYS A 132 11.66 -6.30 -3.65
C LYS A 132 11.02 -6.80 -2.36
N VAL A 133 9.89 -7.46 -2.49
CA VAL A 133 9.18 -8.09 -1.37
C VAL A 133 9.68 -9.53 -1.21
N ASP A 134 10.40 -9.81 -0.13
CA ASP A 134 10.92 -11.14 0.16
C ASP A 134 9.79 -12.10 0.61
N TRP A 135 9.88 -13.37 0.23
CA TRP A 135 8.91 -14.41 0.58
C TRP A 135 8.66 -14.55 2.09
N TYR A 136 9.68 -14.33 2.91
CA TYR A 136 9.50 -14.45 4.36
C TYR A 136 8.61 -13.33 4.93
N ILE A 137 8.57 -12.14 4.29
CA ILE A 137 7.66 -11.06 4.68
C ILE A 137 6.22 -11.47 4.34
N ILE A 138 5.97 -11.92 3.11
CA ILE A 138 4.66 -12.39 2.66
C ILE A 138 4.14 -13.46 3.62
N ASN A 139 4.94 -14.49 3.85
CA ASN A 139 4.59 -15.62 4.72
C ASN A 139 4.33 -15.18 6.17
N ALA A 140 5.13 -14.24 6.70
CA ALA A 140 4.95 -13.75 8.06
C ALA A 140 3.61 -13.01 8.26
N PHE A 141 3.22 -12.16 7.31
CA PHE A 141 1.95 -11.43 7.36
C PHE A 141 0.76 -12.35 7.11
N VAL A 142 0.83 -13.25 6.14
CA VAL A 142 -0.25 -14.22 5.84
C VAL A 142 -0.47 -15.17 7.03
N LYS A 143 0.59 -15.64 7.71
CA LYS A 143 0.47 -16.43 8.94
C LYS A 143 -0.18 -15.68 10.10
N LYS A 144 -0.21 -14.35 10.05
CA LYS A 144 -0.95 -13.50 10.99
C LYS A 144 -2.41 -13.26 10.57
N GLY A 145 -2.87 -13.87 9.48
CA GLY A 145 -4.24 -13.76 8.98
C GLY A 145 -4.46 -12.64 7.97
N ALA A 146 -3.41 -11.89 7.58
CA ALA A 146 -3.55 -10.82 6.60
C ALA A 146 -3.84 -11.37 5.20
N THR A 147 -4.67 -10.66 4.45
CA THR A 147 -4.60 -10.71 2.99
C THR A 147 -3.44 -9.83 2.55
N PHE A 148 -2.42 -10.42 1.96
CA PHE A 148 -1.19 -9.72 1.58
C PHE A 148 -1.11 -9.58 0.07
N MET A 149 -1.00 -8.35 -0.41
CA MET A 149 -0.79 -8.03 -1.82
C MET A 149 0.62 -7.52 -2.05
N ALA A 150 1.44 -8.30 -2.74
CA ALA A 150 2.69 -7.82 -3.30
C ALA A 150 2.36 -7.04 -4.59
N ASN A 151 2.72 -5.75 -4.61
CA ASN A 151 2.46 -4.89 -5.75
C ASN A 151 3.76 -4.42 -6.41
N TRP A 152 3.71 -4.30 -7.72
CA TRP A 152 4.72 -3.65 -8.54
C TRP A 152 4.08 -2.56 -9.38
N GLY A 153 4.79 -1.46 -9.52
CA GLY A 153 4.39 -0.34 -10.35
C GLY A 153 5.46 0.72 -10.39
N MET A 154 5.17 1.78 -11.11
CA MET A 154 6.06 2.94 -11.24
C MET A 154 5.23 4.21 -11.07
N THR A 155 5.91 5.32 -10.78
CA THR A 155 5.23 6.61 -10.64
C THR A 155 4.47 6.99 -11.90
N GLU A 156 4.94 6.57 -13.07
CA GLU A 156 4.38 6.89 -14.40
C GLU A 156 3.05 6.20 -14.71
N ILE A 157 2.82 5.00 -14.17
CA ILE A 157 1.65 4.14 -14.48
C ILE A 157 0.81 3.79 -13.25
N GLY A 158 1.22 4.25 -12.08
CA GLY A 158 0.61 3.89 -10.80
C GLY A 158 1.30 2.71 -10.10
N PRO A 159 1.21 2.67 -8.76
CA PRO A 159 1.93 1.70 -7.94
C PRO A 159 1.34 0.28 -7.98
N CYS A 160 0.09 0.11 -8.41
CA CYS A 160 -0.63 -1.15 -8.40
C CYS A 160 -0.82 -1.74 -9.80
N ALA A 161 0.16 -1.58 -10.71
CA ALA A 161 0.06 -2.04 -12.09
C ALA A 161 0.11 -3.58 -12.21
N ILE A 162 0.95 -4.24 -11.40
CA ILE A 162 1.04 -5.70 -11.32
C ILE A 162 0.90 -6.10 -9.85
N ASN A 163 -0.03 -7.02 -9.58
CA ASN A 163 -0.38 -7.39 -8.22
C ASN A 163 -0.46 -8.90 -8.06
N THR A 164 0.06 -9.42 -6.95
CA THR A 164 -0.12 -10.81 -6.54
C THR A 164 -0.66 -10.85 -5.12
N VAL A 165 -1.79 -11.52 -4.93
CA VAL A 165 -2.51 -11.56 -3.64
C VAL A 165 -2.37 -12.93 -3.00
N PHE A 166 -1.98 -12.95 -1.73
CA PHE A 166 -1.83 -14.14 -0.89
C PHE A 166 -2.72 -13.99 0.36
N ASP A 167 -3.70 -14.87 0.50
CA ASP A 167 -4.64 -14.93 1.61
C ASP A 167 -4.46 -16.20 2.46
N SER A 168 -3.60 -17.14 2.01
CA SER A 168 -3.27 -18.37 2.70
C SER A 168 -1.83 -18.81 2.43
N VAL A 169 -1.30 -19.66 3.30
CA VAL A 169 0.03 -20.27 3.13
C VAL A 169 0.03 -21.19 1.91
N ASP A 170 -1.05 -21.94 1.70
CA ASP A 170 -1.17 -22.88 0.56
C ASP A 170 -1.06 -22.12 -0.78
N LYS A 171 -1.65 -20.94 -0.87
CA LYS A 171 -1.54 -20.09 -2.07
C LYS A 171 -0.12 -19.58 -2.31
N ILE A 172 0.65 -19.33 -1.26
CA ILE A 172 2.07 -19.01 -1.37
C ILE A 172 2.84 -20.20 -1.94
N GLU A 173 2.61 -21.39 -1.42
CA GLU A 173 3.28 -22.63 -1.87
C GLU A 173 2.92 -22.97 -3.31
N GLU A 174 1.64 -22.89 -3.66
CA GLU A 174 1.16 -23.07 -5.03
C GLU A 174 1.83 -22.08 -6.01
N TYR A 175 1.91 -20.82 -5.64
CA TYR A 175 2.54 -19.80 -6.49
C TYR A 175 4.04 -20.06 -6.66
N ARG A 176 4.74 -20.42 -5.58
CA ARG A 176 6.17 -20.73 -5.63
C ARG A 176 6.49 -21.96 -6.49
N SER A 177 5.64 -22.98 -6.46
CA SER A 177 5.83 -24.18 -7.28
C SER A 177 5.71 -23.93 -8.79
N LYS A 178 5.08 -22.82 -9.20
CA LYS A 178 4.93 -22.43 -10.61
C LYS A 178 6.07 -21.57 -11.16
N ILE A 179 6.97 -21.08 -10.28
CA ILE A 179 8.08 -20.18 -10.66
C ILE A 179 9.40 -20.95 -10.86
N ILE A 180 9.44 -22.24 -10.57
CA ILE A 180 10.64 -23.09 -10.72
C ILE A 180 10.75 -23.65 -12.13
#